data_98d7cf4ee857024cad24d0a7d0824831
#
_entry.id   98d7cf4ee857024cad24d0a7d0824831
#
_cell.length_a   1.000
_cell.length_b   1.000
_cell.length_c   1.000
_cell.angle_alpha   90.00
_cell.angle_beta   90.00
_cell.angle_gamma   90.00
#
_symmetry.space_group_name_H-M   'P 1'
#
loop_
_entity.id
_entity.type
_entity.pdbx_description
1 polymer ?
#
loop_
_entity_poly.entity_id
_entity_poly.type
_entity_poly.pdbx_seq_one_letter_code
_entity_poly.pdbx_strand_id
1 'polypeptide(L)'
;MRVAVELCKADRGALYYLRSHDWAQVLAAHGWREAEIGLGLARNVVYDGLSERDALPFLGPPPGIPVPADAPPLRAGLAVPLVAHGLPAGLMLIQSTRRAQFAPGETALLQTLAGYAAIAMQRAGLVEQLQLKVEALEEAQEGIAQKERLERELELARQVQQSMLPRTFPSVPGLAFAAANIPARHVGGDFYDVIRLDDDRVGLVIADVSDKGMPAALYMALARSLILAESRQFTSPAVVLGRVNELLLELGEQDMFVTVFYGVLDVAAGRLTYARAGHDRPFLVRDGAVWTLGGQGMALGLFASGTFYVTEERLSLRPGDRLVLYTDGLSDVVNPAGRMLDGEQLKELVLRHMDRPPAAFCRALFDDLAAYQGSAPQFDDMAV
;
A
#
# COMPACT_ATOMS: atom_id res chain seq x y z
N MET A 1 -15.53 37.29 33.43
CA MET A 1 -16.41 38.43 33.03
C MET A 1 -17.13 39.04 34.20
N ARG A 2 -17.82 38.27 35.05
CA ARG A 2 -18.57 38.78 36.21
C ARG A 2 -17.72 39.70 37.12
N VAL A 3 -16.51 39.27 37.50
CA VAL A 3 -15.59 40.07 38.34
C VAL A 3 -15.25 41.44 37.70
N ALA A 4 -15.00 41.46 36.39
CA ALA A 4 -14.69 42.72 35.69
C ALA A 4 -15.90 43.70 35.69
N VAL A 5 -17.11 43.19 35.53
CA VAL A 5 -18.34 43.97 35.58
C VAL A 5 -18.60 44.51 36.99
N GLU A 6 -18.44 43.67 38.02
CA GLU A 6 -18.63 44.04 39.42
C GLU A 6 -17.60 45.09 39.89
N LEU A 7 -16.31 44.90 39.56
CA LEU A 7 -15.22 45.84 39.92
C LEU A 7 -15.43 47.21 39.30
N CYS A 8 -15.91 47.29 38.08
CA CYS A 8 -16.18 48.57 37.41
C CYS A 8 -17.56 49.11 37.67
N LYS A 9 -18.39 48.48 38.54
CA LYS A 9 -19.79 48.81 38.79
C LYS A 9 -20.57 49.04 37.48
N ALA A 10 -20.25 48.21 36.48
CA ALA A 10 -20.90 48.20 35.18
C ALA A 10 -22.18 47.35 35.21
N ASP A 11 -22.97 47.43 34.16
CA ASP A 11 -24.22 46.68 34.09
C ASP A 11 -24.04 45.37 33.33
N ARG A 12 -23.13 45.35 32.34
CA ARG A 12 -22.87 44.17 31.52
C ARG A 12 -21.47 44.17 30.93
N GLY A 13 -21.04 42.96 30.54
CA GLY A 13 -19.75 42.77 29.89
C GLY A 13 -19.71 41.47 29.09
N ALA A 14 -18.88 41.45 28.09
CA ALA A 14 -18.63 40.26 27.25
C ALA A 14 -17.17 40.12 26.91
N LEU A 15 -16.75 38.89 26.78
CA LEU A 15 -15.40 38.47 26.34
C LEU A 15 -15.53 37.79 25.00
N TYR A 16 -14.87 38.33 24.01
CA TYR A 16 -14.85 37.82 22.65
C TYR A 16 -13.47 37.23 22.32
N TYR A 17 -13.47 36.12 21.66
CA TYR A 17 -12.24 35.43 21.14
C TYR A 17 -12.23 35.47 19.63
N LEU A 18 -11.08 35.75 19.03
CA LEU A 18 -10.85 35.66 17.59
C LEU A 18 -10.55 34.23 17.18
N ARG A 19 -11.53 33.55 16.60
CA ARG A 19 -11.37 32.12 16.16
C ARG A 19 -10.75 32.00 14.75
N SER A 20 -10.96 33.03 13.92
CA SER A 20 -10.36 33.14 12.58
C SER A 20 -10.25 34.63 12.21
N HIS A 21 -9.61 34.91 11.07
CA HIS A 21 -9.46 36.28 10.57
C HIS A 21 -10.78 37.04 10.37
N ASP A 22 -11.93 36.37 10.37
CA ASP A 22 -13.22 36.97 10.03
C ASP A 22 -14.30 36.85 11.10
N TRP A 23 -14.08 36.10 12.22
CA TRP A 23 -15.11 35.85 13.24
C TRP A 23 -14.57 35.87 14.66
N ALA A 24 -15.28 36.62 15.51
CA ALA A 24 -15.09 36.59 16.96
C ALA A 24 -16.25 35.84 17.63
N GLN A 25 -15.92 34.93 18.54
CA GLN A 25 -16.89 34.14 19.31
C GLN A 25 -16.99 34.69 20.73
N VAL A 26 -18.19 34.78 21.27
CA VAL A 26 -18.40 35.11 22.69
C VAL A 26 -17.98 33.93 23.54
N LEU A 27 -16.97 34.11 24.39
CA LEU A 27 -16.51 33.10 25.35
C LEU A 27 -17.19 33.21 26.71
N ALA A 28 -17.47 34.42 27.14
CA ALA A 28 -18.13 34.68 28.41
C ALA A 28 -18.90 36.01 28.37
N ALA A 29 -20.06 36.03 28.95
CA ALA A 29 -20.87 37.22 29.09
C ALA A 29 -21.46 37.32 30.50
N HIS A 30 -21.74 38.53 30.93
CA HIS A 30 -22.44 38.81 32.20
C HIS A 30 -23.35 40.01 32.01
N GLY A 31 -24.59 39.97 32.54
CA GLY A 31 -25.58 41.02 32.40
C GLY A 31 -26.28 41.08 31.03
N TRP A 32 -26.05 40.13 30.16
CA TRP A 32 -26.69 39.96 28.85
C TRP A 32 -27.81 38.93 28.93
N ARG A 33 -28.86 39.08 28.11
CA ARG A 33 -29.89 38.04 27.93
C ARG A 33 -29.34 36.92 27.01
N GLU A 34 -29.80 35.71 27.21
CA GLU A 34 -29.31 34.53 26.46
C GLU A 34 -29.44 34.68 24.94
N ALA A 35 -30.51 35.32 24.46
CA ALA A 35 -30.72 35.61 23.04
C ALA A 35 -29.73 36.63 22.43
N GLU A 36 -29.03 37.40 23.28
CA GLU A 36 -28.06 38.43 22.86
C GLU A 36 -26.62 37.90 22.79
N ILE A 37 -26.36 36.73 23.40
CA ILE A 37 -25.02 36.15 23.55
C ILE A 37 -24.56 35.47 22.25
N GLY A 38 -25.48 35.02 21.38
CA GLY A 38 -25.19 34.25 20.17
C GLY A 38 -24.67 35.04 18.96
N LEU A 39 -24.53 36.35 19.09
CA LEU A 39 -24.15 37.24 17.99
C LEU A 39 -22.62 37.40 17.95
N GLY A 40 -21.95 36.72 17.00
CA GLY A 40 -20.55 36.98 16.70
C GLY A 40 -20.33 38.40 16.18
N LEU A 41 -19.29 39.07 16.67
CA LEU A 41 -18.88 40.38 16.14
C LEU A 41 -18.20 40.20 14.77
N ALA A 42 -18.59 41.03 13.81
CA ALA A 42 -17.88 41.11 12.55
C ALA A 42 -16.44 41.67 12.76
N ARG A 43 -15.49 41.18 11.99
CA ARG A 43 -14.05 41.46 12.08
C ARG A 43 -13.71 42.94 12.17
N ASN A 44 -14.37 43.77 11.39
CA ASN A 44 -14.19 45.23 11.36
C ASN A 44 -14.41 45.88 12.74
N VAL A 45 -15.43 45.46 13.52
CA VAL A 45 -15.71 46.00 14.86
C VAL A 45 -14.64 45.63 15.88
N VAL A 46 -14.05 44.42 15.72
CA VAL A 46 -12.95 43.94 16.56
C VAL A 46 -11.63 44.59 16.14
N TYR A 47 -11.41 44.84 14.85
CA TYR A 47 -10.17 45.43 14.34
C TYR A 47 -10.02 46.90 14.63
N ASP A 48 -11.11 47.68 14.55
CA ASP A 48 -11.10 49.11 14.91
C ASP A 48 -10.81 49.29 16.41
N GLY A 49 -11.30 48.37 17.27
CA GLY A 49 -10.99 48.36 18.70
C GLY A 49 -9.61 47.76 19.06
N LEU A 50 -8.97 47.03 18.16
CA LEU A 50 -7.68 46.36 18.40
C LEU A 50 -6.48 47.11 17.79
N SER A 51 -6.72 48.01 16.84
CA SER A 51 -5.65 48.72 16.14
C SER A 51 -4.87 49.69 17.05
N GLU A 52 -5.46 50.18 18.12
CA GLU A 52 -4.83 51.16 19.01
C GLU A 52 -4.12 50.58 20.24
N ARG A 53 -4.12 49.24 20.43
CA ARG A 53 -3.52 48.54 21.59
C ARG A 53 -3.97 49.01 22.96
N ASP A 54 -4.78 50.03 23.04
CA ASP A 54 -5.27 50.64 24.28
C ASP A 54 -6.78 50.46 24.45
N ALA A 55 -7.27 50.61 25.68
CA ALA A 55 -8.70 50.55 25.96
C ALA A 55 -9.41 51.79 25.38
N LEU A 56 -10.40 51.54 24.52
CA LEU A 56 -11.16 52.59 23.85
C LEU A 56 -12.49 52.87 24.58
N PRO A 57 -12.68 54.06 25.15
CA PRO A 57 -13.99 54.48 25.65
C PRO A 57 -14.92 54.79 24.47
N PHE A 58 -16.17 54.40 24.60
CA PHE A 58 -17.20 54.74 23.62
C PHE A 58 -18.51 55.15 24.28
N LEU A 59 -19.26 56.01 23.59
CA LEU A 59 -20.61 56.43 23.97
C LEU A 59 -21.63 55.82 23.02
N GLY A 60 -22.67 55.21 23.57
CA GLY A 60 -23.66 54.46 22.79
C GLY A 60 -23.26 53.03 22.45
N PRO A 61 -24.06 52.31 21.67
CA PRO A 61 -23.75 50.95 21.27
C PRO A 61 -22.53 50.95 20.36
N PRO A 62 -21.58 49.99 20.57
CA PRO A 62 -20.46 49.83 19.66
C PRO A 62 -20.97 49.53 18.24
N PRO A 63 -20.28 50.05 17.20
CA PRO A 63 -20.67 49.77 15.82
C PRO A 63 -20.76 48.28 15.55
N GLY A 64 -21.87 47.83 14.97
CA GLY A 64 -22.07 46.41 14.60
C GLY A 64 -22.48 45.45 15.71
N ILE A 65 -22.67 45.94 16.95
CA ILE A 65 -23.30 45.15 18.02
C ILE A 65 -24.80 45.43 18.05
N PRO A 66 -25.65 44.42 17.76
CA PRO A 66 -27.09 44.62 17.87
C PRO A 66 -27.48 44.92 19.33
N VAL A 67 -28.16 46.00 19.54
CA VAL A 67 -28.75 46.33 20.83
C VAL A 67 -30.26 46.14 20.73
N PRO A 68 -30.88 45.38 21.64
CA PRO A 68 -32.33 45.21 21.65
C PRO A 68 -33.04 46.58 21.70
N ALA A 69 -34.14 46.71 21.00
CA ALA A 69 -34.89 47.95 20.91
C ALA A 69 -35.46 48.42 22.28
N ASP A 70 -35.61 47.51 23.22
CA ASP A 70 -36.06 47.69 24.58
C ASP A 70 -34.93 47.86 25.62
N ALA A 71 -33.66 47.84 25.18
CA ALA A 71 -32.54 47.98 26.10
C ALA A 71 -32.35 49.41 26.55
N PRO A 72 -32.05 49.67 27.85
CA PRO A 72 -31.79 51.03 28.34
C PRO A 72 -30.58 51.63 27.61
N PRO A 73 -30.59 52.91 27.28
CA PRO A 73 -29.56 53.58 26.53
C PRO A 73 -28.18 53.44 27.23
N LEU A 74 -27.18 53.04 26.51
CA LEU A 74 -25.81 52.96 27.01
C LEU A 74 -25.27 54.38 27.24
N ARG A 75 -24.73 54.62 28.44
CA ARG A 75 -24.10 55.89 28.80
C ARG A 75 -22.59 55.87 28.70
N ALA A 76 -21.98 54.73 28.96
CA ALA A 76 -20.55 54.52 28.78
C ALA A 76 -20.24 53.09 28.39
N GLY A 77 -19.25 52.92 27.55
CA GLY A 77 -18.64 51.63 27.19
C GLY A 77 -17.11 51.72 27.18
N LEU A 78 -16.48 50.58 27.40
CA LEU A 78 -15.04 50.42 27.29
C LEU A 78 -14.77 49.14 26.53
N ALA A 79 -14.05 49.26 25.42
CA ALA A 79 -13.54 48.12 24.64
C ALA A 79 -12.05 47.95 25.00
N VAL A 80 -11.70 46.79 25.56
CA VAL A 80 -10.33 46.49 25.99
C VAL A 80 -9.78 45.33 25.13
N PRO A 81 -8.75 45.60 24.34
CA PRO A 81 -8.14 44.55 23.50
C PRO A 81 -7.48 43.47 24.34
N LEU A 82 -7.68 42.24 23.99
CA LEU A 82 -6.95 41.08 24.52
C LEU A 82 -5.72 40.83 23.62
N VAL A 83 -4.58 41.24 24.09
CA VAL A 83 -3.33 41.11 23.35
C VAL A 83 -2.40 40.14 24.07
N ALA A 84 -1.95 39.09 23.38
CA ALA A 84 -0.94 38.16 23.87
C ALA A 84 0.27 38.21 22.95
N HIS A 85 1.46 38.47 23.50
CA HIS A 85 2.72 38.55 22.73
C HIS A 85 2.66 39.51 21.53
N GLY A 86 1.91 40.60 21.65
CA GLY A 86 1.74 41.60 20.61
C GLY A 86 0.72 41.26 19.51
N LEU A 87 0.09 40.10 19.60
CA LEU A 87 -0.97 39.67 18.67
C LEU A 87 -2.36 39.78 19.32
N PRO A 88 -3.35 40.26 18.59
CA PRO A 88 -4.72 40.37 19.11
C PRO A 88 -5.33 38.95 19.23
N ALA A 89 -5.80 38.63 20.43
CA ALA A 89 -6.48 37.37 20.74
C ALA A 89 -8.01 37.54 20.87
N GLY A 90 -8.47 38.77 21.10
CA GLY A 90 -9.88 39.03 21.29
C GLY A 90 -10.18 40.43 21.84
N LEU A 91 -11.39 40.61 22.35
CA LEU A 91 -11.86 41.86 22.90
C LEU A 91 -12.66 41.63 24.17
N MET A 92 -12.40 42.40 25.21
CA MET A 92 -13.23 42.49 26.39
C MET A 92 -14.08 43.76 26.27
N LEU A 93 -15.40 43.63 26.36
CA LEU A 93 -16.35 44.72 26.29
C LEU A 93 -17.03 44.91 27.65
N ILE A 94 -16.99 46.11 28.19
CA ILE A 94 -17.67 46.49 29.45
C ILE A 94 -18.62 47.67 29.14
N GLN A 95 -19.83 47.63 29.67
CA GLN A 95 -20.87 48.62 29.35
C GLN A 95 -21.65 49.01 30.60
N SER A 96 -22.04 50.30 30.67
CA SER A 96 -22.89 50.83 31.73
C SER A 96 -23.99 51.73 31.17
N THR A 97 -25.17 51.54 31.72
CA THR A 97 -26.36 52.42 31.47
C THR A 97 -26.49 53.53 32.51
N ARG A 98 -25.71 53.50 33.60
CA ARG A 98 -25.79 54.42 34.74
C ARG A 98 -24.64 55.40 34.79
N ARG A 99 -23.45 54.99 34.36
CA ARG A 99 -22.21 55.77 34.43
C ARG A 99 -21.97 56.50 33.13
N ALA A 100 -21.43 57.71 33.18
CA ALA A 100 -21.06 58.48 31.99
C ALA A 100 -19.63 58.18 31.50
N GLN A 101 -18.77 57.65 32.37
CA GLN A 101 -17.37 57.25 32.03
C GLN A 101 -16.80 56.29 33.06
N PHE A 102 -15.72 55.59 32.69
CA PHE A 102 -14.91 54.77 33.56
C PHE A 102 -13.69 55.58 34.03
N ALA A 103 -13.25 55.36 35.29
CA ALA A 103 -12.06 56.02 35.82
C ALA A 103 -10.78 55.43 35.23
N PRO A 104 -9.67 56.21 35.13
CA PRO A 104 -8.39 55.71 34.60
C PRO A 104 -7.86 54.46 35.32
N GLY A 105 -8.04 54.36 36.64
CA GLY A 105 -7.66 53.19 37.41
C GLY A 105 -8.46 51.94 37.10
N GLU A 106 -9.77 52.08 36.77
CA GLU A 106 -10.61 50.95 36.33
C GLU A 106 -10.21 50.48 34.95
N THR A 107 -9.85 51.38 34.03
CA THR A 107 -9.34 51.05 32.71
C THR A 107 -8.03 50.27 32.78
N ALA A 108 -7.06 50.72 33.62
CA ALA A 108 -5.80 50.04 33.84
C ALA A 108 -5.98 48.61 34.42
N LEU A 109 -6.94 48.48 35.36
CA LEU A 109 -7.30 47.19 35.93
C LEU A 109 -7.87 46.22 34.86
N LEU A 110 -8.80 46.73 34.02
CA LEU A 110 -9.39 45.95 32.94
C LEU A 110 -8.36 45.56 31.87
N GLN A 111 -7.41 46.43 31.55
CA GLN A 111 -6.27 46.11 30.67
C GLN A 111 -5.42 44.98 31.24
N THR A 112 -5.15 45.00 32.54
CA THR A 112 -4.41 43.93 33.23
C THR A 112 -5.16 42.61 33.17
N LEU A 113 -6.48 42.62 33.47
CA LEU A 113 -7.33 41.44 33.39
C LEU A 113 -7.44 40.90 31.95
N ALA A 114 -7.53 41.79 30.98
CA ALA A 114 -7.53 41.43 29.55
C ALA A 114 -6.24 40.76 29.12
N GLY A 115 -5.08 41.22 29.59
CA GLY A 115 -3.78 40.59 29.36
C GLY A 115 -3.71 39.16 29.90
N TYR A 116 -4.15 38.94 31.15
CA TYR A 116 -4.22 37.60 31.73
C TYR A 116 -5.20 36.71 30.98
N ALA A 117 -6.34 37.20 30.58
CA ALA A 117 -7.33 36.45 29.78
C ALA A 117 -6.73 36.06 28.43
N ALA A 118 -6.05 36.97 27.76
CA ALA A 118 -5.39 36.69 26.46
C ALA A 118 -4.36 35.57 26.56
N ILE A 119 -3.49 35.60 27.58
CA ILE A 119 -2.49 34.54 27.81
C ILE A 119 -3.15 33.20 28.13
N ALA A 120 -4.20 33.21 28.96
CA ALA A 120 -4.91 31.95 29.30
C ALA A 120 -5.58 31.33 28.08
N MET A 121 -6.20 32.15 27.23
CA MET A 121 -6.87 31.72 25.99
C MET A 121 -5.83 31.12 24.99
N GLN A 122 -4.72 31.82 24.80
CA GLN A 122 -3.64 31.32 23.92
C GLN A 122 -3.10 30.01 24.41
N ARG A 123 -2.85 29.85 25.72
CA ARG A 123 -2.39 28.58 26.31
C ARG A 123 -3.41 27.46 26.08
N ALA A 124 -4.69 27.71 26.30
CA ALA A 124 -5.74 26.72 26.06
C ALA A 124 -5.77 26.25 24.60
N GLY A 125 -5.71 27.20 23.65
CA GLY A 125 -5.66 26.86 22.22
C GLY A 125 -4.40 26.08 21.81
N LEU A 126 -3.24 26.40 22.38
CA LEU A 126 -2.01 25.65 22.15
C LEU A 126 -2.06 24.22 22.71
N VAL A 127 -2.65 24.04 23.89
CA VAL A 127 -2.82 22.71 24.51
C VAL A 127 -3.73 21.84 23.63
N GLU A 128 -4.87 22.39 23.17
CA GLU A 128 -5.79 21.70 22.28
C GLU A 128 -5.10 21.29 20.96
N GLN A 129 -4.34 22.20 20.34
CA GLN A 129 -3.60 21.90 19.13
C GLN A 129 -2.52 20.83 19.34
N LEU A 130 -1.84 20.85 20.50
CA LEU A 130 -0.86 19.83 20.84
C LEU A 130 -1.50 18.46 21.05
N GLN A 131 -2.67 18.40 21.72
CA GLN A 131 -3.40 17.15 21.90
C GLN A 131 -3.81 16.53 20.57
N LEU A 132 -4.40 17.32 19.66
CA LEU A 132 -4.77 16.84 18.32
C LEU A 132 -3.55 16.33 17.52
N LYS A 133 -2.39 17.00 17.66
CA LYS A 133 -1.16 16.54 16.99
C LYS A 133 -0.61 15.25 17.60
N VAL A 134 -0.69 15.12 18.93
CA VAL A 134 -0.24 13.87 19.61
C VAL A 134 -1.10 12.70 19.16
N GLU A 135 -2.44 12.83 19.18
CA GLU A 135 -3.36 11.80 18.71
C GLU A 135 -3.07 11.39 17.27
N ALA A 136 -2.89 12.37 16.36
CA ALA A 136 -2.56 12.08 14.96
C ALA A 136 -1.19 11.39 14.78
N LEU A 137 -0.21 11.72 15.63
CA LEU A 137 1.10 11.07 15.60
C LEU A 137 1.03 9.63 16.13
N GLU A 138 0.27 9.37 17.19
CA GLU A 138 0.06 8.04 17.75
C GLU A 138 -0.60 7.12 16.73
N GLU A 139 -1.68 7.57 16.05
CA GLU A 139 -2.33 6.82 14.97
C GLU A 139 -1.36 6.52 13.82
N ALA A 140 -0.55 7.50 13.41
CA ALA A 140 0.44 7.30 12.35
C ALA A 140 1.54 6.31 12.76
N GLN A 141 2.00 6.34 14.03
CA GLN A 141 2.99 5.39 14.54
C GLN A 141 2.45 3.97 14.61
N GLU A 142 1.21 3.78 15.05
CA GLU A 142 0.57 2.47 15.06
C GLU A 142 0.45 1.90 13.65
N GLY A 143 0.04 2.72 12.67
CA GLY A 143 -0.02 2.33 11.26
C GLY A 143 1.33 1.90 10.69
N ILE A 144 2.40 2.63 11.01
CA ILE A 144 3.78 2.29 10.59
C ILE A 144 4.22 0.97 11.23
N ALA A 145 4.01 0.80 12.54
CA ALA A 145 4.41 -0.41 13.26
C ALA A 145 3.68 -1.66 12.72
N GLN A 146 2.40 -1.53 12.38
CA GLN A 146 1.62 -2.61 11.78
C GLN A 146 2.14 -2.96 10.37
N LYS A 147 2.47 -1.95 9.56
CA LYS A 147 3.05 -2.17 8.22
C LYS A 147 4.40 -2.88 8.30
N GLU A 148 5.31 -2.44 9.17
CA GLU A 148 6.61 -3.08 9.37
C GLU A 148 6.51 -4.53 9.87
N ARG A 149 5.49 -4.81 10.70
CA ARG A 149 5.23 -6.18 11.15
C ARG A 149 4.77 -7.05 9.99
N LEU A 150 3.84 -6.58 9.18
CA LEU A 150 3.33 -7.30 8.00
C LEU A 150 4.46 -7.54 6.99
N GLU A 151 5.31 -6.55 6.72
CA GLU A 151 6.45 -6.70 5.82
C GLU A 151 7.44 -7.77 6.31
N ARG A 152 7.68 -7.84 7.62
CA ARG A 152 8.51 -8.91 8.22
C ARG A 152 7.88 -10.30 8.10
N GLU A 153 6.58 -10.42 8.31
CA GLU A 153 5.86 -11.69 8.16
C GLU A 153 5.89 -12.17 6.69
N LEU A 154 5.73 -11.26 5.73
CA LEU A 154 5.83 -11.56 4.30
C LEU A 154 7.26 -11.96 3.89
N GLU A 155 8.28 -11.32 4.42
CA GLU A 155 9.67 -11.70 4.14
C GLU A 155 10.02 -13.08 4.70
N LEU A 156 9.51 -13.44 5.89
CA LEU A 156 9.63 -14.79 6.42
C LEU A 156 8.93 -15.82 5.54
N ALA A 157 7.72 -15.52 5.07
CA ALA A 157 6.99 -16.39 4.12
C ALA A 157 7.77 -16.59 2.83
N ARG A 158 8.38 -15.52 2.29
CA ARG A 158 9.26 -15.59 1.13
C ARG A 158 10.46 -16.52 1.36
N GLN A 159 11.13 -16.40 2.50
CA GLN A 159 12.27 -17.26 2.83
C GLN A 159 11.87 -18.74 2.92
N VAL A 160 10.71 -19.03 3.53
CA VAL A 160 10.16 -20.40 3.59
C VAL A 160 9.86 -20.90 2.19
N GLN A 161 9.18 -20.13 1.34
CA GLN A 161 8.87 -20.50 -0.03
C GLN A 161 10.14 -20.74 -0.87
N GLN A 162 11.11 -19.83 -0.80
CA GLN A 162 12.39 -20.02 -1.50
C GLN A 162 13.15 -21.24 -1.02
N SER A 163 12.97 -21.69 0.22
CA SER A 163 13.56 -22.92 0.71
C SER A 163 12.93 -24.18 0.11
N MET A 164 11.72 -24.09 -0.40
CA MET A 164 11.05 -25.18 -1.10
C MET A 164 11.58 -25.37 -2.53
N LEU A 165 12.06 -24.32 -3.17
CA LEU A 165 12.66 -24.42 -4.51
C LEU A 165 14.05 -25.04 -4.42
N PRO A 166 14.47 -25.86 -5.42
CA PRO A 166 15.78 -26.49 -5.41
C PRO A 166 16.89 -25.45 -5.53
N ARG A 167 17.78 -25.41 -4.54
CA ARG A 167 18.98 -24.56 -4.55
C ARG A 167 20.12 -25.17 -5.38
N THR A 168 20.12 -26.48 -5.55
CA THR A 168 21.09 -27.24 -6.32
C THR A 168 20.36 -28.31 -7.11
N PHE A 169 20.87 -28.60 -8.30
CA PHE A 169 20.32 -29.63 -9.15
C PHE A 169 21.16 -30.91 -9.04
N PRO A 170 20.58 -32.11 -9.31
CA PRO A 170 21.33 -33.34 -9.34
C PRO A 170 22.42 -33.30 -10.41
N SER A 171 23.61 -33.80 -10.07
CA SER A 171 24.66 -33.97 -11.05
C SER A 171 24.32 -35.17 -11.95
N VAL A 172 24.14 -34.89 -13.23
CA VAL A 172 23.83 -35.91 -14.25
C VAL A 172 24.86 -35.81 -15.36
N PRO A 173 25.61 -36.88 -15.66
CA PRO A 173 26.62 -36.83 -16.70
C PRO A 173 26.05 -36.37 -18.05
N GLY A 174 26.70 -35.42 -18.70
CA GLY A 174 26.27 -34.87 -19.99
C GLY A 174 25.15 -33.86 -19.95
N LEU A 175 24.59 -33.56 -18.78
CA LEU A 175 23.54 -32.56 -18.59
C LEU A 175 23.99 -31.43 -17.67
N ALA A 176 23.56 -30.22 -17.97
CA ALA A 176 23.73 -29.04 -17.11
C ALA A 176 22.39 -28.35 -16.94
N PHE A 177 22.04 -28.02 -15.68
CA PHE A 177 20.80 -27.39 -15.32
C PHE A 177 21.05 -26.01 -14.71
N ALA A 178 20.16 -25.09 -14.96
CA ALA A 178 20.04 -23.84 -14.23
C ALA A 178 18.58 -23.43 -14.24
N ALA A 179 18.18 -22.75 -13.23
CA ALA A 179 16.87 -22.09 -13.16
C ALA A 179 16.96 -20.80 -12.34
N ALA A 180 16.03 -19.91 -12.56
CA ALA A 180 15.86 -18.70 -11.80
C ALA A 180 14.37 -18.37 -11.73
N ASN A 181 13.96 -17.75 -10.62
CA ASN A 181 12.60 -17.29 -10.38
C ASN A 181 12.64 -15.91 -9.75
N ILE A 182 11.87 -14.98 -10.31
CA ILE A 182 11.67 -13.62 -9.80
C ILE A 182 10.18 -13.40 -9.58
N PRO A 183 9.71 -13.45 -8.34
CA PRO A 183 8.31 -13.24 -8.05
C PRO A 183 7.92 -11.76 -8.24
N ALA A 184 6.71 -11.50 -8.74
CA ALA A 184 6.15 -10.16 -8.91
C ALA A 184 5.76 -9.50 -7.57
N ARG A 185 5.49 -10.32 -6.55
CA ARG A 185 5.19 -9.89 -5.17
C ARG A 185 6.23 -10.48 -4.21
N HIS A 186 5.97 -10.37 -2.91
CA HIS A 186 6.84 -10.97 -1.88
C HIS A 186 6.96 -12.49 -2.02
N VAL A 187 5.89 -13.15 -2.42
CA VAL A 187 5.80 -14.58 -2.72
C VAL A 187 5.06 -14.78 -4.03
N GLY A 188 5.36 -15.86 -4.74
CA GLY A 188 4.82 -16.16 -6.07
C GLY A 188 4.18 -17.54 -6.20
N GLY A 189 3.53 -17.77 -7.34
CA GLY A 189 2.93 -19.05 -7.73
C GLY A 189 3.87 -19.94 -8.53
N ASP A 190 4.86 -19.35 -9.18
CA ASP A 190 5.80 -20.03 -10.06
C ASP A 190 6.76 -20.95 -9.31
N PHE A 191 6.97 -22.14 -9.85
CA PHE A 191 8.01 -23.03 -9.35
C PHE A 191 8.61 -23.91 -10.43
N TYR A 192 9.79 -24.41 -10.15
CA TYR A 192 10.48 -25.39 -10.95
C TYR A 192 11.10 -26.47 -10.07
N ASP A 193 11.35 -27.64 -10.65
CA ASP A 193 12.12 -28.69 -9.97
C ASP A 193 12.86 -29.59 -10.97
N VAL A 194 13.97 -30.18 -10.50
CA VAL A 194 14.71 -31.24 -11.20
C VAL A 194 14.82 -32.41 -10.24
N ILE A 195 14.02 -33.43 -10.48
CA ILE A 195 13.80 -34.55 -9.57
C ILE A 195 14.62 -35.76 -10.06
N ARG A 196 15.55 -36.24 -9.27
CA ARG A 196 16.17 -37.53 -9.57
C ARG A 196 15.17 -38.65 -9.26
N LEU A 197 14.69 -39.33 -10.28
CA LEU A 197 13.71 -40.40 -10.16
C LEU A 197 14.42 -41.75 -9.86
N ASP A 198 15.50 -42.02 -10.56
CA ASP A 198 16.40 -43.13 -10.33
C ASP A 198 17.81 -42.85 -10.92
N ASP A 199 18.61 -43.88 -11.20
CA ASP A 199 19.97 -43.70 -11.72
C ASP A 199 20.00 -43.21 -13.16
N ASP A 200 19.00 -43.54 -13.97
CA ASP A 200 18.94 -43.26 -15.41
C ASP A 200 17.88 -42.19 -15.75
N ARG A 201 17.00 -41.81 -14.83
CA ARG A 201 15.87 -40.91 -15.14
C ARG A 201 15.82 -39.70 -14.25
N VAL A 202 15.52 -38.57 -14.91
CA VAL A 202 15.35 -37.26 -14.26
C VAL A 202 14.01 -36.68 -14.63
N GLY A 203 13.22 -36.25 -13.64
CA GLY A 203 12.00 -35.48 -13.80
C GLY A 203 12.31 -33.96 -13.91
N LEU A 204 11.72 -33.31 -14.89
CA LEU A 204 11.79 -31.86 -15.10
C LEU A 204 10.41 -31.25 -14.88
N VAL A 205 10.32 -30.27 -14.03
CA VAL A 205 9.06 -29.58 -13.71
C VAL A 205 9.25 -28.07 -13.88
N ILE A 206 8.29 -27.43 -14.49
CA ILE A 206 8.01 -25.99 -14.34
C ILE A 206 6.51 -25.80 -14.30
N ALA A 207 6.06 -24.89 -13.48
CA ALA A 207 4.64 -24.68 -13.25
C ALA A 207 4.35 -23.23 -12.81
N ASP A 208 3.14 -22.79 -13.10
CA ASP A 208 2.61 -21.50 -12.73
C ASP A 208 1.21 -21.70 -12.14
N VAL A 209 1.01 -21.15 -10.94
CA VAL A 209 -0.26 -21.19 -10.20
C VAL A 209 -1.05 -19.94 -10.48
N SER A 210 -2.32 -20.12 -10.80
CA SER A 210 -3.29 -19.02 -10.92
C SER A 210 -3.32 -18.14 -9.67
N ASP A 211 -3.59 -16.83 -9.86
CA ASP A 211 -3.56 -15.83 -8.79
C ASP A 211 -2.13 -15.51 -8.32
N LYS A 212 -2.00 -14.60 -7.36
CA LYS A 212 -0.69 -14.08 -6.90
C LYS A 212 -0.65 -13.86 -5.39
N GLY A 213 0.54 -13.92 -4.86
CA GLY A 213 0.77 -13.68 -3.44
C GLY A 213 0.56 -14.94 -2.58
N MET A 214 0.09 -14.79 -1.34
CA MET A 214 0.07 -15.87 -0.35
C MET A 214 -0.78 -17.08 -0.77
N PRO A 215 -2.01 -16.93 -1.33
CA PRO A 215 -2.79 -18.09 -1.79
C PRO A 215 -2.04 -18.90 -2.85
N ALA A 216 -1.50 -18.23 -3.87
CA ALA A 216 -0.73 -18.89 -4.92
C ALA A 216 0.52 -19.61 -4.38
N ALA A 217 1.22 -19.00 -3.42
CA ALA A 217 2.38 -19.59 -2.78
C ALA A 217 2.06 -20.87 -1.99
N LEU A 218 0.93 -20.92 -1.31
CA LEU A 218 0.47 -22.12 -0.59
C LEU A 218 0.03 -23.22 -1.57
N TYR A 219 -0.70 -22.85 -2.61
CA TYR A 219 -1.13 -23.80 -3.65
C TYR A 219 0.08 -24.35 -4.44
N MET A 220 1.09 -23.52 -4.69
CA MET A 220 2.39 -23.94 -5.26
C MET A 220 3.05 -25.03 -4.41
N ALA A 221 3.11 -24.81 -3.08
CA ALA A 221 3.71 -25.79 -2.17
C ALA A 221 2.97 -27.14 -2.18
N LEU A 222 1.64 -27.09 -2.26
CA LEU A 222 0.79 -28.28 -2.40
C LEU A 222 1.05 -28.97 -3.74
N ALA A 223 0.92 -28.26 -4.86
CA ALA A 223 1.09 -28.80 -6.20
C ALA A 223 2.48 -29.44 -6.40
N ARG A 224 3.53 -28.72 -5.96
CA ARG A 224 4.92 -29.25 -6.02
C ARG A 224 5.08 -30.53 -5.21
N SER A 225 4.51 -30.56 -3.99
CA SER A 225 4.59 -31.74 -3.12
C SER A 225 3.88 -32.95 -3.73
N LEU A 226 2.72 -32.74 -4.33
CA LEU A 226 1.96 -33.79 -5.01
C LEU A 226 2.71 -34.29 -6.25
N ILE A 227 3.25 -33.42 -7.09
CA ILE A 227 4.06 -33.80 -8.26
C ILE A 227 5.27 -34.63 -7.81
N LEU A 228 5.98 -34.19 -6.78
CA LEU A 228 7.13 -34.93 -6.24
C LEU A 228 6.74 -36.34 -5.72
N ALA A 229 5.60 -36.45 -5.05
CA ALA A 229 5.13 -37.73 -4.53
C ALA A 229 4.71 -38.69 -5.63
N GLU A 230 3.91 -38.24 -6.59
CA GLU A 230 3.40 -39.06 -7.69
C GLU A 230 4.50 -39.43 -8.71
N SER A 231 5.46 -38.52 -8.93
CA SER A 231 6.62 -38.79 -9.82
C SER A 231 7.51 -39.95 -9.37
N ARG A 232 7.48 -40.30 -8.09
CA ARG A 232 8.20 -41.44 -7.54
C ARG A 232 7.48 -42.78 -7.75
N GLN A 233 6.16 -42.72 -7.99
CA GLN A 233 5.33 -43.92 -8.15
C GLN A 233 5.10 -44.25 -9.63
N PHE A 234 4.98 -43.22 -10.48
CA PHE A 234 4.63 -43.38 -11.89
C PHE A 234 5.72 -42.80 -12.81
N THR A 235 5.94 -43.46 -13.95
CA THR A 235 6.95 -43.04 -14.94
C THR A 235 6.36 -42.28 -16.12
N SER A 236 5.05 -42.37 -16.33
CA SER A 236 4.34 -41.65 -17.41
C SER A 236 4.00 -40.24 -16.93
N PRO A 237 4.48 -39.18 -17.61
CA PRO A 237 4.12 -37.83 -17.30
C PRO A 237 2.60 -37.56 -17.29
N ALA A 238 1.86 -38.12 -18.23
CA ALA A 238 0.42 -37.97 -18.28
C ALA A 238 -0.30 -38.60 -17.07
N VAL A 239 0.19 -39.77 -16.62
CA VAL A 239 -0.36 -40.45 -15.43
C VAL A 239 -0.09 -39.63 -14.18
N VAL A 240 1.15 -39.13 -14.00
CA VAL A 240 1.50 -38.26 -12.87
C VAL A 240 0.60 -37.04 -12.82
N LEU A 241 0.48 -36.30 -13.93
CA LEU A 241 -0.36 -35.09 -13.96
C LEU A 241 -1.86 -35.41 -13.76
N GLY A 242 -2.34 -36.55 -14.28
CA GLY A 242 -3.72 -36.99 -14.02
C GLY A 242 -3.99 -37.25 -12.55
N ARG A 243 -3.07 -37.94 -11.86
CA ARG A 243 -3.17 -38.20 -10.42
C ARG A 243 -3.08 -36.92 -9.59
N VAL A 244 -2.16 -36.03 -9.96
CA VAL A 244 -2.03 -34.72 -9.30
C VAL A 244 -3.30 -33.89 -9.48
N ASN A 245 -3.91 -33.92 -10.67
CA ASN A 245 -5.20 -33.24 -10.90
C ASN A 245 -6.29 -33.77 -9.96
N GLU A 246 -6.43 -35.09 -9.80
CA GLU A 246 -7.39 -35.67 -8.88
C GLU A 246 -7.17 -35.21 -7.44
N LEU A 247 -5.92 -35.25 -6.98
CA LEU A 247 -5.55 -34.81 -5.63
C LEU A 247 -5.76 -33.31 -5.40
N LEU A 248 -5.48 -32.48 -6.39
CA LEU A 248 -5.74 -31.03 -6.31
C LEU A 248 -7.23 -30.72 -6.24
N LEU A 249 -8.07 -31.46 -6.94
CA LEU A 249 -9.54 -31.31 -6.84
C LEU A 249 -10.09 -31.78 -5.51
N GLU A 250 -9.44 -32.75 -4.85
CA GLU A 250 -9.85 -33.26 -3.55
C GLU A 250 -9.35 -32.38 -2.38
N LEU A 251 -8.11 -31.90 -2.46
CA LEU A 251 -7.39 -31.25 -1.37
C LEU A 251 -7.22 -29.73 -1.55
N GLY A 252 -7.32 -29.25 -2.79
CA GLY A 252 -7.10 -27.85 -3.13
C GLY A 252 -8.30 -26.95 -2.89
N GLU A 253 -8.09 -25.65 -2.98
CA GLU A 253 -9.17 -24.68 -2.98
C GLU A 253 -9.93 -24.67 -4.32
N GLN A 254 -11.25 -24.52 -4.26
CA GLN A 254 -12.07 -24.28 -5.44
C GLN A 254 -11.65 -22.94 -6.07
N ASP A 255 -11.58 -22.88 -7.38
CA ASP A 255 -11.19 -21.74 -8.20
C ASP A 255 -9.67 -21.52 -8.37
N MET A 256 -8.80 -22.31 -7.73
CA MET A 256 -7.36 -22.26 -8.01
C MET A 256 -6.93 -23.40 -8.94
N PHE A 257 -6.03 -23.09 -9.84
CA PHE A 257 -5.46 -24.06 -10.78
C PHE A 257 -3.96 -23.85 -10.97
N VAL A 258 -3.31 -24.82 -11.55
CA VAL A 258 -1.89 -24.73 -11.89
C VAL A 258 -1.65 -25.22 -13.31
N THR A 259 -0.89 -24.45 -14.07
CA THR A 259 -0.34 -24.87 -15.35
C THR A 259 0.98 -25.57 -15.13
N VAL A 260 1.21 -26.72 -15.75
CA VAL A 260 2.39 -27.55 -15.48
C VAL A 260 2.98 -28.10 -16.78
N PHE A 261 4.29 -27.97 -16.94
CA PHE A 261 5.08 -28.87 -17.77
C PHE A 261 5.76 -29.87 -16.86
N TYR A 262 5.57 -31.16 -17.16
CA TYR A 262 6.30 -32.26 -16.51
C TYR A 262 6.88 -33.20 -17.55
N GLY A 263 8.20 -33.44 -17.46
CA GLY A 263 8.93 -34.32 -18.37
C GLY A 263 9.82 -35.30 -17.63
N VAL A 264 9.91 -36.52 -18.16
CA VAL A 264 10.85 -37.56 -17.71
C VAL A 264 11.89 -37.77 -18.78
N LEU A 265 13.12 -37.44 -18.44
CA LEU A 265 14.28 -37.63 -19.31
C LEU A 265 14.97 -38.97 -18.96
N ASP A 266 14.97 -39.91 -19.90
CA ASP A 266 15.85 -41.07 -19.92
C ASP A 266 17.23 -40.62 -20.42
N VAL A 267 18.17 -40.54 -19.49
CA VAL A 267 19.52 -40.00 -19.75
C VAL A 267 20.31 -40.87 -20.72
N ALA A 268 20.25 -42.18 -20.52
CA ALA A 268 20.98 -43.13 -21.35
C ALA A 268 20.48 -43.16 -22.82
N ALA A 269 19.15 -43.06 -22.99
CA ALA A 269 18.54 -43.04 -24.31
C ALA A 269 18.51 -41.64 -24.93
N GLY A 270 18.81 -40.57 -24.19
CA GLY A 270 18.63 -39.18 -24.62
C GLY A 270 17.19 -38.85 -25.00
N ARG A 271 16.20 -39.50 -24.35
CA ARG A 271 14.80 -39.40 -24.72
C ARG A 271 13.98 -38.74 -23.61
N LEU A 272 13.42 -37.58 -23.92
CA LEU A 272 12.46 -36.87 -23.07
C LEU A 272 11.04 -37.29 -23.46
N THR A 273 10.30 -37.85 -22.50
CA THR A 273 8.83 -37.99 -22.58
C THR A 273 8.23 -36.92 -21.70
N TYR A 274 7.30 -36.14 -22.21
CA TYR A 274 6.73 -35.02 -21.44
C TYR A 274 5.22 -34.85 -21.67
N ALA A 275 4.58 -34.20 -20.74
CA ALA A 275 3.19 -33.76 -20.82
C ALA A 275 3.08 -32.29 -20.39
N ARG A 276 2.15 -31.57 -21.01
CA ARG A 276 1.93 -30.16 -20.78
C ARG A 276 0.46 -29.92 -20.42
N ALA A 277 0.20 -29.61 -19.16
CA ALA A 277 -1.10 -29.35 -18.62
C ALA A 277 -1.39 -27.82 -18.59
N GLY A 278 -1.82 -27.27 -19.72
CA GLY A 278 -2.14 -25.84 -19.85
C GLY A 278 -0.94 -24.88 -19.88
N HIS A 279 0.25 -25.34 -19.58
CA HIS A 279 1.46 -24.51 -19.43
C HIS A 279 2.01 -24.00 -20.77
N ASP A 280 2.87 -22.98 -20.73
CA ASP A 280 3.54 -22.46 -21.91
C ASP A 280 4.35 -23.48 -22.67
N ARG A 281 4.52 -23.25 -23.99
CA ARG A 281 5.22 -24.17 -24.87
C ARG A 281 6.72 -23.99 -24.75
N PRO A 282 7.46 -25.02 -24.30
CA PRO A 282 8.90 -24.93 -24.16
C PRO A 282 9.61 -24.68 -25.49
N PHE A 283 10.81 -24.11 -25.41
CA PHE A 283 11.69 -23.97 -26.56
C PHE A 283 12.78 -25.04 -26.56
N LEU A 284 13.01 -25.63 -27.72
CA LEU A 284 14.19 -26.41 -28.03
C LEU A 284 15.11 -25.59 -28.91
N VAL A 285 16.31 -25.28 -28.43
CA VAL A 285 17.36 -24.68 -29.26
C VAL A 285 18.23 -25.78 -29.81
N ARG A 286 18.27 -25.91 -31.13
CA ARG A 286 19.01 -26.91 -31.87
C ARG A 286 19.53 -26.32 -33.17
N ASP A 287 20.78 -26.57 -33.50
CA ASP A 287 21.43 -26.13 -34.75
C ASP A 287 21.24 -24.63 -35.04
N GLY A 288 21.28 -23.78 -33.99
CA GLY A 288 21.10 -22.31 -34.11
C GLY A 288 19.68 -21.85 -34.36
N ALA A 289 18.69 -22.72 -34.26
CA ALA A 289 17.26 -22.38 -34.38
C ALA A 289 16.49 -22.71 -33.12
N VAL A 290 15.40 -21.95 -32.88
CA VAL A 290 14.45 -22.20 -31.78
C VAL A 290 13.21 -22.89 -32.33
N TRP A 291 12.93 -24.04 -31.78
CA TRP A 291 11.75 -24.83 -32.06
C TRP A 291 10.78 -24.75 -30.87
N THR A 292 9.53 -24.42 -31.12
CA THR A 292 8.49 -24.45 -30.08
C THR A 292 7.94 -25.89 -29.98
N LEU A 293 8.02 -26.48 -28.80
CA LEU A 293 7.54 -27.84 -28.58
C LEU A 293 6.00 -27.88 -28.48
N GLY A 294 5.43 -29.01 -28.90
CA GLY A 294 3.98 -29.26 -28.87
C GLY A 294 3.48 -29.72 -27.49
N GLY A 295 2.37 -30.44 -27.52
CA GLY A 295 1.68 -30.99 -26.36
C GLY A 295 0.35 -30.29 -26.10
N GLN A 296 -0.65 -31.09 -25.74
CA GLN A 296 -2.00 -30.60 -25.41
C GLN A 296 -2.41 -31.10 -24.02
N GLY A 297 -3.12 -30.27 -23.29
CA GLY A 297 -3.66 -30.62 -21.98
C GLY A 297 -4.29 -29.43 -21.28
N MET A 298 -5.12 -29.75 -20.32
CA MET A 298 -5.83 -28.78 -19.49
C MET A 298 -5.02 -28.49 -18.22
N ALA A 299 -5.15 -27.30 -17.67
CA ALA A 299 -4.58 -26.94 -16.36
C ALA A 299 -5.12 -27.88 -15.27
N LEU A 300 -4.29 -28.14 -14.25
CA LEU A 300 -4.64 -29.02 -13.13
C LEU A 300 -5.49 -28.26 -12.10
N GLY A 301 -6.43 -28.96 -11.47
CA GLY A 301 -7.28 -28.39 -10.40
C GLY A 301 -8.61 -27.79 -10.87
N LEU A 302 -8.85 -27.72 -12.20
CA LEU A 302 -10.10 -27.13 -12.75
C LEU A 302 -11.12 -28.16 -13.19
N PHE A 303 -10.69 -29.29 -13.73
CA PHE A 303 -11.57 -30.22 -14.44
C PHE A 303 -11.53 -31.61 -13.81
N ALA A 304 -12.72 -32.16 -13.55
CA ALA A 304 -12.85 -33.51 -13.03
C ALA A 304 -12.25 -34.54 -14.01
N SER A 305 -11.83 -35.71 -13.46
CA SER A 305 -11.13 -36.77 -14.20
C SER A 305 -11.81 -37.22 -15.51
N GLY A 306 -13.14 -37.14 -15.57
CA GLY A 306 -13.89 -37.51 -16.78
C GLY A 306 -13.80 -36.46 -17.94
N THR A 307 -13.34 -35.25 -17.63
CA THR A 307 -13.18 -34.14 -18.61
C THR A 307 -11.71 -33.81 -18.81
N PHE A 308 -10.89 -33.97 -17.76
CA PHE A 308 -9.46 -33.67 -17.81
C PHE A 308 -8.74 -34.58 -18.81
N TYR A 309 -7.90 -33.98 -19.62
CA TYR A 309 -6.99 -34.70 -20.51
C TYR A 309 -5.63 -34.03 -20.60
N VAL A 310 -4.61 -34.81 -20.82
CA VAL A 310 -3.25 -34.39 -21.16
C VAL A 310 -2.61 -35.42 -22.05
N THR A 311 -1.87 -34.96 -23.06
CA THR A 311 -1.18 -35.87 -24.02
C THR A 311 0.30 -35.98 -23.69
N GLU A 312 0.88 -37.16 -23.95
CA GLU A 312 2.33 -37.35 -23.89
C GLU A 312 2.97 -37.11 -25.25
N GLU A 313 4.06 -36.38 -25.21
CA GLU A 313 4.92 -36.13 -26.34
C GLU A 313 6.31 -36.74 -26.10
N ARG A 314 7.02 -37.07 -27.17
CA ARG A 314 8.36 -37.62 -27.08
C ARG A 314 9.35 -36.85 -27.93
N LEU A 315 10.48 -36.52 -27.34
CA LEU A 315 11.55 -35.77 -27.96
C LEU A 315 12.88 -36.51 -27.77
N SER A 316 13.61 -36.74 -28.86
CA SER A 316 15.00 -37.20 -28.78
C SER A 316 15.93 -36.01 -28.69
N LEU A 317 16.65 -35.90 -27.58
CA LEU A 317 17.68 -34.89 -27.36
C LEU A 317 19.01 -35.33 -27.94
N ARG A 318 19.78 -34.37 -28.43
CA ARG A 318 21.13 -34.55 -28.99
C ARG A 318 22.14 -33.75 -28.17
N PRO A 319 23.41 -34.18 -28.16
CA PRO A 319 24.47 -33.33 -27.62
C PRO A 319 24.44 -31.93 -28.26
N GLY A 320 24.48 -30.88 -27.43
CA GLY A 320 24.37 -29.49 -27.87
C GLY A 320 22.97 -28.89 -27.87
N ASP A 321 21.92 -29.70 -27.73
CA ASP A 321 20.55 -29.19 -27.54
C ASP A 321 20.41 -28.41 -26.24
N ARG A 322 19.56 -27.41 -26.26
CA ARG A 322 19.12 -26.70 -25.05
C ARG A 322 17.60 -26.71 -24.99
N LEU A 323 17.07 -27.19 -23.89
CA LEU A 323 15.66 -27.09 -23.57
C LEU A 323 15.46 -25.89 -22.64
N VAL A 324 14.58 -24.96 -23.03
CA VAL A 324 14.23 -23.79 -22.23
C VAL A 324 12.76 -23.93 -21.84
N LEU A 325 12.52 -24.06 -20.56
CA LEU A 325 11.20 -24.06 -19.92
C LEU A 325 11.00 -22.69 -19.29
N TYR A 326 9.82 -22.11 -19.41
CA TYR A 326 9.55 -20.77 -18.89
C TYR A 326 8.07 -20.62 -18.55
N THR A 327 7.74 -19.67 -17.67
CA THR A 327 6.35 -19.25 -17.35
C THR A 327 5.96 -18.03 -18.16
N ASP A 328 4.67 -17.78 -18.30
CA ASP A 328 4.12 -16.67 -19.11
C ASP A 328 4.61 -15.29 -18.68
N GLY A 329 4.99 -15.12 -17.40
CA GLY A 329 5.60 -13.88 -16.94
C GLY A 329 6.83 -13.41 -17.72
N LEU A 330 7.51 -14.33 -18.48
CA LEU A 330 8.58 -13.92 -19.38
C LEU A 330 8.03 -13.27 -20.67
N SER A 331 6.92 -13.78 -21.21
CA SER A 331 6.27 -13.23 -22.40
C SER A 331 5.36 -12.03 -22.08
N ASP A 332 4.86 -11.95 -20.85
CA ASP A 332 3.95 -10.91 -20.39
C ASP A 332 4.66 -9.63 -19.89
N VAL A 333 5.97 -9.56 -20.03
CA VAL A 333 6.73 -8.35 -19.69
C VAL A 333 6.26 -7.18 -20.54
N VAL A 334 5.86 -6.10 -19.88
CA VAL A 334 5.39 -4.87 -20.53
C VAL A 334 6.44 -3.77 -20.40
N ASN A 335 6.72 -3.05 -21.47
CA ASN A 335 7.62 -1.91 -21.45
C ASN A 335 6.91 -0.60 -21.03
N PRO A 336 7.64 0.50 -20.76
CA PRO A 336 7.02 1.77 -20.34
C PRO A 336 6.04 2.39 -21.37
N ALA A 337 6.06 1.92 -22.61
CA ALA A 337 5.10 2.34 -23.65
C ALA A 337 3.84 1.45 -23.67
N GLY A 338 3.68 0.51 -22.73
CA GLY A 338 2.54 -0.40 -22.63
C GLY A 338 2.55 -1.53 -23.66
N ARG A 339 3.69 -1.82 -24.29
CA ARG A 339 3.81 -2.94 -25.25
C ARG A 339 4.33 -4.17 -24.54
N MET A 340 3.61 -5.28 -24.72
CA MET A 340 3.98 -6.61 -24.21
C MET A 340 5.08 -7.21 -25.10
N LEU A 341 5.96 -7.99 -24.49
CA LEU A 341 6.95 -8.79 -25.20
C LEU A 341 6.21 -9.94 -25.89
N ASP A 342 6.41 -10.11 -27.20
CA ASP A 342 5.79 -11.23 -27.91
C ASP A 342 6.70 -12.48 -27.93
N GLY A 343 6.07 -13.62 -28.27
CA GLY A 343 6.78 -14.90 -28.28
C GLY A 343 7.95 -14.98 -29.27
N GLU A 344 7.94 -14.21 -30.38
CA GLU A 344 9.04 -14.16 -31.33
C GLU A 344 10.21 -13.35 -30.77
N GLN A 345 9.93 -12.23 -30.09
CA GLN A 345 10.94 -11.44 -29.39
C GLN A 345 11.59 -12.27 -28.27
N LEU A 346 10.80 -13.07 -27.51
CA LEU A 346 11.36 -13.97 -26.51
C LEU A 346 12.29 -15.02 -27.13
N LYS A 347 11.95 -15.60 -28.30
CA LYS A 347 12.83 -16.51 -29.04
C LYS A 347 14.13 -15.83 -29.48
N GLU A 348 14.08 -14.58 -29.92
CA GLU A 348 15.27 -13.81 -30.27
C GLU A 348 16.20 -13.60 -29.05
N LEU A 349 15.62 -13.32 -27.87
CA LEU A 349 16.38 -13.21 -26.63
C LEU A 349 17.05 -14.55 -26.26
N VAL A 350 16.30 -15.66 -26.37
CA VAL A 350 16.83 -16.99 -26.15
C VAL A 350 18.00 -17.30 -27.10
N LEU A 351 17.87 -17.03 -28.39
CA LEU A 351 18.94 -17.23 -29.37
C LEU A 351 20.17 -16.36 -29.08
N ARG A 352 20.00 -15.13 -28.70
CA ARG A 352 21.10 -14.19 -28.39
C ARG A 352 22.05 -14.73 -27.33
N HIS A 353 21.55 -15.56 -26.42
CA HIS A 353 22.31 -16.05 -25.28
C HIS A 353 22.58 -17.57 -25.32
N MET A 354 22.24 -18.22 -26.42
CA MET A 354 22.30 -19.69 -26.54
C MET A 354 23.70 -20.31 -26.25
N ASP A 355 24.78 -19.58 -26.53
CA ASP A 355 26.16 -20.07 -26.34
C ASP A 355 26.65 -19.96 -24.89
N ARG A 356 25.90 -19.30 -24.01
CA ARG A 356 26.28 -19.12 -22.61
C ARG A 356 26.02 -20.37 -21.78
N PRO A 357 26.82 -20.68 -20.76
CA PRO A 357 26.50 -21.72 -19.78
C PRO A 357 25.11 -21.47 -19.15
N PRO A 358 24.36 -22.51 -18.74
CA PRO A 358 22.96 -22.36 -18.31
C PRO A 358 22.71 -21.27 -17.26
N ALA A 359 23.53 -21.21 -16.20
CA ALA A 359 23.36 -20.16 -15.18
C ALA A 359 23.66 -18.72 -15.69
N ALA A 360 24.58 -18.58 -16.64
CA ALA A 360 24.85 -17.30 -17.29
C ALA A 360 23.77 -16.93 -18.32
N PHE A 361 23.16 -17.93 -18.93
CA PHE A 361 22.01 -17.77 -19.81
C PHE A 361 20.81 -17.19 -19.04
N CYS A 362 20.40 -17.83 -17.93
CA CYS A 362 19.27 -17.34 -17.12
C CYS A 362 19.49 -15.89 -16.70
N ARG A 363 20.68 -15.54 -16.18
CA ARG A 363 20.98 -14.15 -15.79
C ARG A 363 20.85 -13.18 -16.96
N ALA A 364 21.47 -13.49 -18.08
CA ALA A 364 21.44 -12.60 -19.25
C ALA A 364 20.03 -12.42 -19.83
N LEU A 365 19.22 -13.47 -19.80
CA LEU A 365 17.82 -13.40 -20.21
C LEU A 365 17.03 -12.45 -19.30
N PHE A 366 17.17 -12.59 -17.98
CA PHE A 366 16.50 -11.68 -17.03
C PHE A 366 17.04 -10.25 -17.11
N ASP A 367 18.33 -10.05 -17.36
CA ASP A 367 18.90 -8.70 -17.59
C ASP A 367 18.26 -8.02 -18.81
N ASP A 368 18.08 -8.75 -19.92
CA ASP A 368 17.42 -8.24 -21.12
C ASP A 368 15.92 -7.96 -20.87
N LEU A 369 15.22 -8.83 -20.15
CA LEU A 369 13.82 -8.63 -19.77
C LEU A 369 13.65 -7.40 -18.86
N ALA A 370 14.53 -7.24 -17.88
CA ALA A 370 14.55 -6.06 -17.01
C ALA A 370 14.83 -4.75 -17.80
N ALA A 371 15.74 -4.82 -18.77
CA ALA A 371 16.02 -3.70 -19.67
C ALA A 371 14.81 -3.35 -20.56
N TYR A 372 14.07 -4.34 -21.04
CA TYR A 372 12.84 -4.15 -21.80
C TYR A 372 11.73 -3.55 -20.92
N GLN A 373 11.56 -4.08 -19.71
CA GLN A 373 10.57 -3.60 -18.73
C GLN A 373 10.83 -2.16 -18.31
N GLY A 374 12.08 -1.76 -18.10
CA GLY A 374 12.45 -0.44 -17.68
C GLY A 374 11.78 -0.02 -16.36
N SER A 375 11.01 1.08 -16.37
CA SER A 375 10.27 1.57 -15.20
C SER A 375 8.86 1.01 -15.04
N ALA A 376 8.40 0.13 -15.93
CA ALA A 376 7.10 -0.50 -15.81
C ALA A 376 7.08 -1.50 -14.65
N PRO A 377 5.98 -1.65 -13.90
CA PRO A 377 5.88 -2.65 -12.84
C PRO A 377 5.91 -4.08 -13.43
N GLN A 378 6.50 -5.01 -12.69
CA GLN A 378 6.40 -6.42 -13.03
C GLN A 378 4.97 -6.91 -12.85
N PHE A 379 4.41 -7.51 -13.91
CA PHE A 379 3.01 -7.92 -13.93
C PHE A 379 2.83 -9.32 -13.36
N ASP A 380 3.70 -10.27 -13.71
CA ASP A 380 3.63 -11.66 -13.27
C ASP A 380 4.94 -12.20 -12.73
N ASP A 381 4.86 -13.36 -12.04
CA ASP A 381 6.04 -14.11 -11.62
C ASP A 381 6.80 -14.58 -12.86
N MET A 382 8.11 -14.58 -12.81
CA MET A 382 8.98 -14.99 -13.93
C MET A 382 9.85 -16.16 -13.51
N ALA A 383 9.68 -17.31 -14.13
CA ALA A 383 10.54 -18.47 -13.93
C ALA A 383 11.10 -19.03 -15.25
N VAL A 384 12.35 -19.46 -15.22
CA VAL A 384 13.04 -20.11 -16.35
C VAL A 384 13.94 -21.22 -15.85
#